data_4db6250190f116cc9cd2e0c67ed25cf6
#
_entry.id   4db6250190f116cc9cd2e0c67ed25cf6
#
_cell.length_a   1.000
_cell.length_b   1.000
_cell.length_c   1.000
_cell.angle_alpha   90.00
_cell.angle_beta   90.00
_cell.angle_gamma   90.00
#
_symmetry.space_group_name_H-M   'P 1'
#
loop_
_entity.id
_entity.type
_entity.pdbx_description
1 polymer ?
#
loop_
_entity_poly.entity_id
_entity_poly.type
_entity_poly.pdbx_seq_one_letter_code
_entity_poly.pdbx_strand_id
1 'polypeptide(L)'
;MSETYTVRSFKGKSPVIPKSCTVFENCSIYGNVILGENCVIMPGTVIRAESGSVIIGENTNIQDMCCIHTDTYEGADVIIGSNVTVGHRALLHACTVEDGALIGMGAIVLNGAKVEKCAMVSAGALVTQNSVIPEGKLAVGVPAKVRRDVNSAELKDMDDTIEEYTQLASDYFEK
;
A
#
# COMPACT_ATOMS: atom_id res chain seq x y z
N MET A 1 -12.30 -23.19 -5.01
CA MET A 1 -10.85 -23.24 -4.71
C MET A 1 -10.69 -22.87 -3.24
N SER A 2 -9.88 -23.61 -2.46
CA SER A 2 -9.61 -23.22 -1.07
C SER A 2 -8.86 -21.87 -1.10
N GLU A 3 -9.27 -20.94 -0.26
CA GLU A 3 -8.53 -19.68 -0.08
C GLU A 3 -7.09 -20.02 0.30
N THR A 4 -6.15 -19.54 -0.48
CA THR A 4 -4.71 -19.81 -0.28
C THR A 4 -4.05 -18.75 0.60
N TYR A 5 -4.83 -17.79 1.11
CA TYR A 5 -4.41 -16.73 2.03
C TYR A 5 -5.13 -16.83 3.37
N THR A 6 -4.63 -16.15 4.39
CA THR A 6 -5.17 -16.20 5.75
C THR A 6 -5.85 -14.89 6.13
N VAL A 7 -7.12 -14.98 6.54
CA VAL A 7 -7.87 -13.86 7.13
C VAL A 7 -8.18 -14.18 8.58
N ARG A 8 -7.91 -13.25 9.51
CA ARG A 8 -8.23 -13.42 10.93
C ARG A 8 -8.81 -12.18 11.56
N SER A 9 -9.87 -12.38 12.32
CA SER A 9 -10.43 -11.33 13.19
C SER A 9 -9.54 -11.08 14.41
N PHE A 10 -9.53 -9.84 14.89
CA PHE A 10 -8.92 -9.46 16.14
C PHE A 10 -9.87 -8.60 16.97
N LYS A 11 -10.17 -9.01 18.22
CA LYS A 11 -11.10 -8.31 19.14
C LYS A 11 -12.43 -7.92 18.49
N GLY A 12 -13.02 -8.83 17.71
CA GLY A 12 -14.32 -8.63 17.07
C GLY A 12 -14.29 -7.81 15.76
N LYS A 13 -13.15 -7.31 15.33
CA LYS A 13 -12.96 -6.66 14.04
C LYS A 13 -12.39 -7.67 13.04
N SER A 14 -13.02 -7.75 11.87
CA SER A 14 -12.64 -8.66 10.78
C SER A 14 -12.27 -7.87 9.54
N PRO A 15 -11.32 -8.33 8.74
CA PRO A 15 -11.06 -7.73 7.44
C PRO A 15 -12.30 -7.69 6.55
N VAL A 16 -12.48 -6.57 5.87
CA VAL A 16 -13.52 -6.36 4.85
C VAL A 16 -12.82 -6.33 3.49
N ILE A 17 -13.09 -7.35 2.68
CA ILE A 17 -12.45 -7.56 1.38
C ILE A 17 -13.57 -7.68 0.34
N PRO A 18 -13.77 -6.68 -0.55
CA PRO A 18 -14.73 -6.75 -1.65
C PRO A 18 -14.43 -7.94 -2.58
N LYS A 19 -15.48 -8.46 -3.22
CA LYS A 19 -15.35 -9.59 -4.16
C LYS A 19 -14.58 -9.25 -5.44
N SER A 20 -14.48 -7.98 -5.77
CA SER A 20 -13.69 -7.47 -6.89
C SER A 20 -12.19 -7.50 -6.61
N CYS A 21 -11.79 -7.59 -5.33
CA CYS A 21 -10.38 -7.68 -4.97
C CYS A 21 -9.79 -9.04 -5.35
N THR A 22 -8.51 -9.01 -5.70
CA THR A 22 -7.71 -10.23 -5.89
C THR A 22 -6.67 -10.30 -4.78
N VAL A 23 -6.73 -11.36 -3.98
CA VAL A 23 -5.74 -11.64 -2.94
C VAL A 23 -5.04 -12.94 -3.30
N PHE A 24 -3.74 -12.85 -3.53
CA PHE A 24 -2.91 -13.99 -3.91
C PHE A 24 -2.56 -14.87 -2.70
N GLU A 25 -1.89 -15.99 -2.99
CA GLU A 25 -1.51 -16.98 -2.00
C GLU A 25 -0.50 -16.45 -0.97
N ASN A 26 -0.50 -17.08 0.21
CA ASN A 26 0.39 -16.78 1.34
C ASN A 26 0.25 -15.37 1.91
N CYS A 27 -0.78 -14.60 1.54
CA CYS A 27 -1.09 -13.33 2.19
C CYS A 27 -1.66 -13.57 3.59
N SER A 28 -1.41 -12.62 4.50
CA SER A 28 -1.94 -12.61 5.86
C SER A 28 -2.62 -11.28 6.15
N ILE A 29 -3.94 -11.28 6.36
CA ILE A 29 -4.74 -10.07 6.56
C ILE A 29 -5.48 -10.18 7.90
N TYR A 30 -5.08 -9.38 8.90
CA TYR A 30 -5.54 -9.52 10.28
C TYR A 30 -6.13 -8.24 10.86
N GLY A 31 -7.26 -8.37 11.56
CA GLY A 31 -7.86 -7.30 12.36
C GLY A 31 -8.71 -6.32 11.54
N ASN A 32 -8.62 -5.04 11.86
CA ASN A 32 -9.44 -3.97 11.28
C ASN A 32 -8.87 -3.47 9.95
N VAL A 33 -8.92 -4.32 8.93
CA VAL A 33 -8.44 -4.01 7.57
C VAL A 33 -9.65 -3.82 6.66
N ILE A 34 -9.68 -2.73 5.89
CA ILE A 34 -10.74 -2.43 4.92
C ILE A 34 -10.08 -2.17 3.57
N LEU A 35 -10.40 -2.99 2.57
CA LEU A 35 -9.97 -2.79 1.19
C LEU A 35 -11.10 -2.12 0.39
N GLY A 36 -10.74 -1.19 -0.49
CA GLY A 36 -11.61 -0.68 -1.54
C GLY A 36 -11.80 -1.69 -2.67
N GLU A 37 -12.66 -1.37 -3.63
CA GLU A 37 -12.91 -2.23 -4.79
C GLU A 37 -11.66 -2.38 -5.66
N ASN A 38 -11.52 -3.51 -6.34
CA ASN A 38 -10.48 -3.82 -7.31
C ASN A 38 -9.04 -3.78 -6.77
N CYS A 39 -8.84 -3.89 -5.46
CA CYS A 39 -7.48 -3.98 -4.92
C CYS A 39 -6.81 -5.30 -5.33
N VAL A 40 -5.50 -5.24 -5.57
CA VAL A 40 -4.68 -6.42 -5.88
C VAL A 40 -3.62 -6.58 -4.77
N ILE A 41 -3.66 -7.69 -4.03
CA ILE A 41 -2.72 -8.00 -2.96
C ILE A 41 -1.87 -9.19 -3.38
N MET A 42 -0.60 -8.94 -3.66
CA MET A 42 0.33 -9.90 -4.24
C MET A 42 0.91 -10.86 -3.19
N PRO A 43 1.49 -12.00 -3.61
CA PRO A 43 1.91 -13.09 -2.74
C PRO A 43 2.79 -12.69 -1.55
N GLY A 44 2.54 -13.28 -0.40
CA GLY A 44 3.36 -13.12 0.81
C GLY A 44 3.20 -11.79 1.54
N THR A 45 2.28 -10.93 1.10
CA THR A 45 2.00 -9.64 1.75
C THR A 45 1.33 -9.85 3.11
N VAL A 46 1.77 -9.06 4.11
CA VAL A 46 1.21 -9.08 5.47
C VAL A 46 0.57 -7.73 5.77
N ILE A 47 -0.72 -7.73 6.11
CA ILE A 47 -1.48 -6.54 6.53
C ILE A 47 -2.08 -6.82 7.91
N ARG A 48 -1.68 -6.04 8.93
CA ARG A 48 -2.14 -6.25 10.31
C ARG A 48 -2.63 -4.96 10.95
N ALA A 49 -3.81 -5.01 11.56
CA ALA A 49 -4.46 -3.88 12.22
C ALA A 49 -5.07 -4.31 13.56
N GLU A 50 -4.25 -4.39 14.60
CA GLU A 50 -4.68 -4.81 15.93
C GLU A 50 -5.18 -3.65 16.79
N SER A 51 -4.57 -2.47 16.71
CA SER A 51 -4.89 -1.32 17.57
C SER A 51 -5.57 -0.18 16.81
N GLY A 52 -5.24 -0.01 15.54
CA GLY A 52 -5.85 0.98 14.64
C GLY A 52 -6.64 0.33 13.52
N SER A 53 -6.63 0.99 12.37
CA SER A 53 -7.23 0.54 11.12
C SER A 53 -6.20 0.57 10.01
N VAL A 54 -6.27 -0.37 9.08
CA VAL A 54 -5.64 -0.26 7.76
C VAL A 54 -6.76 -0.06 6.75
N ILE A 55 -6.76 1.08 6.08
CA ILE A 55 -7.75 1.42 5.05
C ILE A 55 -7.02 1.62 3.75
N ILE A 56 -7.42 0.87 2.72
CA ILE A 56 -6.81 0.91 1.38
C ILE A 56 -7.91 1.27 0.39
N GLY A 57 -7.70 2.34 -0.37
CA GLY A 57 -8.60 2.82 -1.41
C GLY A 57 -8.68 1.89 -2.62
N GLU A 58 -9.62 2.17 -3.51
CA GLU A 58 -9.90 1.35 -4.70
C GLU A 58 -8.74 1.34 -5.70
N ASN A 59 -8.68 0.31 -6.55
CA ASN A 59 -7.70 0.12 -7.62
C ASN A 59 -6.23 0.18 -7.14
N THR A 60 -5.97 -0.08 -5.87
CA THR A 60 -4.62 -0.03 -5.28
C THR A 60 -3.97 -1.41 -5.34
N ASN A 61 -2.71 -1.46 -5.76
CA ASN A 61 -1.93 -2.69 -5.75
C ASN A 61 -0.88 -2.66 -4.63
N ILE A 62 -0.84 -3.74 -3.85
CA ILE A 62 0.18 -4.00 -2.82
C ILE A 62 1.00 -5.18 -3.30
N GLN A 63 2.22 -4.93 -3.70
CA GLN A 63 3.08 -5.92 -4.36
C GLN A 63 3.67 -6.92 -3.37
N ASP A 64 4.40 -7.90 -3.88
CA ASP A 64 4.85 -9.07 -3.13
C ASP A 64 5.63 -8.72 -1.88
N MET A 65 5.35 -9.47 -0.80
CA MET A 65 6.10 -9.43 0.46
C MET A 65 6.10 -8.04 1.15
N CYS A 66 5.11 -7.18 0.86
CA CYS A 66 4.94 -5.94 1.60
C CYS A 66 4.51 -6.20 3.04
N CYS A 67 4.86 -5.29 3.94
CA CYS A 67 4.42 -5.30 5.33
C CYS A 67 3.70 -4.00 5.66
N ILE A 68 2.41 -4.09 6.02
CA ILE A 68 1.58 -2.93 6.38
C ILE A 68 1.07 -3.15 7.80
N HIS A 69 1.39 -2.22 8.70
CA HIS A 69 1.05 -2.38 10.10
C HIS A 69 0.72 -1.04 10.79
N THR A 70 -0.29 -1.09 11.65
CA THR A 70 -0.63 0.01 12.58
C THR A 70 0.32 0.02 13.78
N ASP A 71 0.33 1.10 14.57
CA ASP A 71 1.02 1.10 15.86
C ASP A 71 0.04 0.82 17.00
N THR A 72 0.53 0.81 18.24
CA THR A 72 -0.23 0.44 19.44
C THR A 72 -0.96 1.61 20.11
N TYR A 73 -0.71 2.86 19.72
CA TYR A 73 -1.39 4.04 20.25
C TYR A 73 -2.63 4.40 19.42
N GLU A 74 -3.54 5.17 20.02
CA GLU A 74 -4.78 5.63 19.38
C GLU A 74 -4.48 6.56 18.21
N GLY A 75 -5.16 6.33 17.05
CA GLY A 75 -4.95 7.10 15.83
C GLY A 75 -3.74 6.68 15.01
N ALA A 76 -3.10 5.57 15.35
CA ALA A 76 -1.97 5.00 14.61
C ALA A 76 -2.41 4.18 13.38
N ASP A 77 -3.31 4.73 12.59
CA ASP A 77 -3.85 4.09 11.39
C ASP A 77 -2.83 4.06 10.25
N VAL A 78 -3.04 3.15 9.32
CA VAL A 78 -2.46 3.23 7.97
C VAL A 78 -3.56 3.55 7.00
N ILE A 79 -3.44 4.68 6.31
CA ILE A 79 -4.38 5.12 5.29
C ILE A 79 -3.65 5.12 3.95
N ILE A 80 -4.12 4.31 3.03
CA ILE A 80 -3.63 4.26 1.65
C ILE A 80 -4.78 4.64 0.75
N GLY A 81 -4.58 5.64 -0.09
CA GLY A 81 -5.57 6.15 -1.04
C GLY A 81 -5.88 5.19 -2.18
N SER A 82 -6.61 5.71 -3.15
CA SER A 82 -6.97 5.01 -4.38
C SER A 82 -5.88 5.16 -5.45
N ASN A 83 -5.79 4.19 -6.36
CA ASN A 83 -4.81 4.19 -7.46
C ASN A 83 -3.36 4.32 -6.95
N VAL A 84 -3.03 3.69 -5.83
CA VAL A 84 -1.69 3.67 -5.23
C VAL A 84 -0.96 2.39 -5.62
N THR A 85 0.31 2.52 -5.96
CA THR A 85 1.22 1.37 -6.10
C THR A 85 2.15 1.30 -4.89
N VAL A 86 2.11 0.18 -4.17
CA VAL A 86 3.08 -0.14 -3.11
C VAL A 86 4.00 -1.24 -3.62
N GLY A 87 5.22 -0.87 -3.98
CA GLY A 87 6.22 -1.73 -4.60
C GLY A 87 6.70 -2.86 -3.70
N HIS A 88 7.18 -3.94 -4.32
CA HIS A 88 7.64 -5.16 -3.67
C HIS A 88 8.48 -4.90 -2.41
N ARG A 89 8.19 -5.61 -1.31
CA ARG A 89 8.93 -5.55 -0.04
C ARG A 89 8.92 -4.19 0.67
N ALA A 90 8.02 -3.27 0.30
CA ALA A 90 7.87 -2.02 1.03
C ALA A 90 7.29 -2.26 2.43
N LEU A 91 7.66 -1.38 3.38
CA LEU A 91 7.13 -1.38 4.74
C LEU A 91 6.42 -0.06 5.00
N LEU A 92 5.13 -0.12 5.34
CA LEU A 92 4.32 1.03 5.74
C LEU A 92 3.86 0.83 7.18
N HIS A 93 4.17 1.79 8.05
CA HIS A 93 3.86 1.69 9.46
C HIS A 93 3.22 2.98 9.98
N ALA A 94 1.94 2.92 10.40
CA ALA A 94 1.18 4.03 10.97
C ALA A 94 1.35 5.35 10.17
N CYS A 95 1.08 5.32 8.87
CA CYS A 95 1.35 6.42 7.95
C CYS A 95 0.19 6.66 6.98
N THR A 96 0.24 7.77 6.25
CA THR A 96 -0.73 8.11 5.21
C THR A 96 -0.05 8.18 3.85
N VAL A 97 -0.64 7.51 2.86
CA VAL A 97 -0.26 7.58 1.45
C VAL A 97 -1.51 8.00 0.68
N GLU A 98 -1.48 9.15 0.04
CA GLU A 98 -2.64 9.70 -0.67
C GLU A 98 -2.75 9.14 -2.10
N ASP A 99 -3.89 9.47 -2.75
CA ASP A 99 -4.27 8.94 -4.06
C ASP A 99 -3.18 9.12 -5.12
N GLY A 100 -3.03 8.12 -5.98
CA GLY A 100 -2.11 8.14 -7.10
C GLY A 100 -0.64 8.15 -6.72
N ALA A 101 -0.27 8.00 -5.45
CA ALA A 101 1.13 7.96 -5.04
C ALA A 101 1.79 6.63 -5.36
N LEU A 102 3.12 6.64 -5.50
CA LEU A 102 3.93 5.43 -5.67
C LEU A 102 4.95 5.29 -4.55
N ILE A 103 4.92 4.15 -3.88
CA ILE A 103 5.93 3.72 -2.91
C ILE A 103 6.85 2.71 -3.58
N GLY A 104 8.09 3.06 -3.80
CA GLY A 104 9.06 2.22 -4.51
C GLY A 104 9.43 0.94 -3.76
N MET A 105 9.97 -0.04 -4.47
CA MET A 105 10.37 -1.35 -3.95
C MET A 105 11.30 -1.23 -2.75
N GLY A 106 10.99 -1.92 -1.65
CA GLY A 106 11.80 -1.91 -0.43
C GLY A 106 11.85 -0.57 0.30
N ALA A 107 11.03 0.41 -0.08
CA ALA A 107 10.94 1.66 0.66
C ALA A 107 10.29 1.45 2.03
N ILE A 108 10.64 2.32 2.99
CA ILE A 108 10.09 2.31 4.34
C ILE A 108 9.43 3.65 4.62
N VAL A 109 8.17 3.62 5.05
CA VAL A 109 7.41 4.80 5.45
C VAL A 109 6.98 4.64 6.91
N LEU A 110 7.50 5.52 7.77
CA LEU A 110 7.36 5.40 9.22
C LEU A 110 6.18 6.23 9.78
N ASN A 111 5.93 6.05 11.07
CA ASN A 111 4.82 6.60 11.84
C ASN A 111 4.60 8.10 11.61
N GLY A 112 3.35 8.47 11.36
CA GLY A 112 2.94 9.86 11.12
C GLY A 112 3.47 10.48 9.82
N ALA A 113 4.24 9.72 9.03
CA ALA A 113 4.66 10.21 7.74
C ALA A 113 3.48 10.30 6.77
N LYS A 114 3.56 11.30 5.88
CA LYS A 114 2.55 11.55 4.85
C LYS A 114 3.20 11.61 3.48
N VAL A 115 2.75 10.78 2.56
CA VAL A 115 3.08 10.86 1.13
C VAL A 115 1.86 11.39 0.42
N GLU A 116 1.94 12.63 -0.06
CA GLU A 116 0.79 13.34 -0.65
C GLU A 116 0.52 12.87 -2.09
N LYS A 117 -0.57 13.37 -2.69
CA LYS A 117 -1.10 12.93 -3.99
C LYS A 117 -0.04 12.90 -5.08
N CYS A 118 -0.06 11.84 -5.87
CA CYS A 118 0.86 11.66 -7.01
C CYS A 118 2.34 11.83 -6.66
N ALA A 119 2.70 11.77 -5.37
CA ALA A 119 4.10 11.79 -4.95
C ALA A 119 4.74 10.40 -5.15
N MET A 120 6.04 10.40 -5.36
CA MET A 120 6.83 9.19 -5.58
C MET A 120 7.91 9.06 -4.51
N VAL A 121 7.94 7.94 -3.83
CA VAL A 121 9.05 7.53 -2.94
C VAL A 121 9.89 6.51 -3.69
N SER A 122 11.17 6.81 -3.92
CA SER A 122 12.04 5.92 -4.70
C SER A 122 12.31 4.58 -3.99
N ALA A 123 12.70 3.57 -4.77
CA ALA A 123 13.08 2.27 -4.24
C ALA A 123 14.15 2.39 -3.14
N GLY A 124 13.98 1.65 -2.03
CA GLY A 124 14.89 1.64 -0.89
C GLY A 124 14.96 2.93 -0.07
N ALA A 125 14.11 3.91 -0.33
CA ALA A 125 14.10 5.16 0.43
C ALA A 125 13.47 4.98 1.83
N LEU A 126 13.92 5.79 2.80
CA LEU A 126 13.38 5.83 4.16
C LEU A 126 12.68 7.17 4.43
N VAL A 127 11.36 7.18 4.41
CA VAL A 127 10.54 8.31 4.87
C VAL A 127 10.44 8.24 6.39
N THR A 128 11.11 9.15 7.07
CA THR A 128 11.19 9.15 8.53
C THR A 128 9.89 9.63 9.18
N GLN A 129 9.75 9.37 10.48
CA GLN A 129 8.55 9.73 11.24
C GLN A 129 8.16 11.20 11.05
N ASN A 130 6.85 11.45 10.94
CA ASN A 130 6.23 12.77 10.79
C ASN A 130 6.75 13.60 9.59
N SER A 131 7.45 12.97 8.65
CA SER A 131 7.88 13.64 7.42
C SER A 131 6.75 13.72 6.42
N VAL A 132 6.75 14.80 5.62
CA VAL A 132 5.80 14.97 4.53
C VAL A 132 6.56 14.95 3.21
N ILE A 133 6.12 14.10 2.29
CA ILE A 133 6.53 14.16 0.87
C ILE A 133 5.41 14.87 0.14
N PRO A 134 5.63 16.12 -0.32
CA PRO A 134 4.57 16.94 -0.91
C PRO A 134 4.05 16.37 -2.23
N GLU A 135 2.85 16.79 -2.59
CA GLU A 135 2.16 16.42 -3.83
C GLU A 135 3.06 16.55 -5.06
N GLY A 136 3.05 15.52 -5.91
CA GLY A 136 3.78 15.47 -7.17
C GLY A 136 5.30 15.53 -7.03
N LYS A 137 5.87 15.26 -5.85
CA LYS A 137 7.34 15.28 -5.64
C LYS A 137 7.93 13.88 -5.59
N LEU A 138 9.13 13.75 -6.15
CA LEU A 138 9.98 12.58 -5.99
C LEU A 138 10.89 12.76 -4.78
N ALA A 139 10.83 11.82 -3.84
CA ALA A 139 11.72 11.71 -2.70
C ALA A 139 12.67 10.51 -2.83
N VAL A 140 13.94 10.70 -2.49
CA VAL A 140 14.99 9.67 -2.64
C VAL A 140 15.90 9.62 -1.41
N GLY A 141 16.45 8.44 -1.13
CA GLY A 141 17.57 8.26 -0.18
C GLY A 141 17.15 7.86 1.23
N VAL A 142 18.15 7.73 2.11
CA VAL A 142 18.04 7.33 3.52
C VAL A 142 18.81 8.35 4.37
N PRO A 143 18.10 9.28 5.05
CA PRO A 143 16.66 9.55 5.00
C PRO A 143 16.21 10.14 3.65
N ALA A 144 14.94 9.89 3.31
CA ALA A 144 14.34 10.40 2.07
C ALA A 144 14.29 11.93 2.06
N LYS A 145 14.68 12.52 0.94
CA LYS A 145 14.62 13.97 0.69
C LYS A 145 13.95 14.23 -0.66
N VAL A 146 13.13 15.25 -0.70
CA VAL A 146 12.55 15.73 -1.97
C VAL A 146 13.68 16.13 -2.91
N ARG A 147 13.67 15.57 -4.11
CA ARG A 147 14.73 15.78 -5.11
C ARG A 147 14.27 16.69 -6.24
N ARG A 148 13.05 16.48 -6.74
CA ARG A 148 12.47 17.19 -7.88
C ARG A 148 10.96 16.89 -7.99
N ASP A 149 10.32 17.50 -8.96
CA ASP A 149 8.97 17.10 -9.36
C ASP A 149 8.97 15.72 -10.04
N VAL A 150 7.88 14.98 -9.88
CA VAL A 150 7.58 13.80 -10.70
C VAL A 150 7.30 14.32 -12.12
N ASN A 151 7.91 13.72 -13.12
CA ASN A 151 7.72 14.16 -14.50
C ASN A 151 6.52 13.43 -15.15
N SER A 152 6.12 13.90 -16.34
CA SER A 152 4.93 13.36 -17.03
C SER A 152 5.09 11.90 -17.47
N ALA A 153 6.30 11.43 -17.77
CA ALA A 153 6.54 10.04 -18.10
C ALA A 153 6.38 9.15 -16.85
N GLU A 154 6.90 9.59 -15.71
CA GLU A 154 6.72 8.89 -14.43
C GLU A 154 5.27 8.84 -13.99
N LEU A 155 4.51 9.94 -14.14
CA LEU A 155 3.07 9.95 -13.85
C LEU A 155 2.33 8.92 -14.72
N LYS A 156 2.66 8.88 -16.02
CA LYS A 156 2.09 7.89 -16.92
C LYS A 156 2.45 6.45 -16.49
N ASP A 157 3.72 6.20 -16.14
CA ASP A 157 4.16 4.88 -15.68
C ASP A 157 3.44 4.46 -14.40
N MET A 158 3.12 5.41 -13.50
CA MET A 158 2.33 5.14 -12.29
C MET A 158 0.90 4.70 -12.65
N ASP A 159 0.24 5.38 -13.58
CA ASP A 159 -1.09 5.02 -14.06
C ASP A 159 -1.06 3.67 -14.80
N ASP A 160 -0.12 3.47 -15.73
CA ASP A 160 0.06 2.22 -16.47
C ASP A 160 0.26 1.04 -15.52
N THR A 161 1.03 1.21 -14.43
CA THR A 161 1.26 0.17 -13.42
C THR A 161 -0.04 -0.29 -12.75
N ILE A 162 -0.97 0.62 -12.48
CA ILE A 162 -2.29 0.25 -11.90
C ILE A 162 -3.05 -0.65 -12.85
N GLU A 163 -3.09 -0.29 -14.14
CA GLU A 163 -3.76 -1.08 -15.18
C GLU A 163 -3.09 -2.46 -15.35
N GLU A 164 -1.75 -2.50 -15.38
CA GLU A 164 -0.97 -3.73 -15.52
C GLU A 164 -1.25 -4.72 -14.39
N TYR A 165 -1.27 -4.28 -13.12
CA TYR A 165 -1.56 -5.17 -12.00
C TYR A 165 -3.01 -5.65 -11.97
N THR A 166 -3.95 -4.82 -12.41
CA THR A 166 -5.36 -5.21 -12.56
C THR A 166 -5.49 -6.28 -13.66
N GLN A 167 -4.84 -6.10 -14.80
CA GLN A 167 -4.83 -7.08 -15.88
C GLN A 167 -4.14 -8.37 -15.46
N LEU A 168 -2.97 -8.27 -14.82
CA LEU A 168 -2.23 -9.42 -14.32
C LEU A 168 -3.07 -10.27 -13.37
N ALA A 169 -3.80 -9.64 -12.45
CA ALA A 169 -4.70 -10.34 -11.54
C ALA A 169 -5.83 -11.06 -12.30
N SER A 170 -6.36 -10.44 -13.37
CA SER A 170 -7.34 -11.08 -14.25
C SER A 170 -6.77 -12.30 -14.97
N ASP A 171 -5.57 -12.17 -15.53
CA ASP A 171 -4.90 -13.23 -16.29
C ASP A 171 -4.59 -14.46 -15.43
N TYR A 172 -4.16 -14.25 -14.17
CA TYR A 172 -3.90 -15.37 -13.25
C TYR A 172 -5.15 -16.14 -12.84
N PHE A 173 -6.30 -15.49 -12.76
CA PHE A 173 -7.53 -16.12 -12.25
C PHE A 173 -8.58 -16.36 -13.35
N GLU A 174 -8.26 -16.08 -14.63
CA GLU A 174 -9.16 -16.26 -15.78
C GLU A 174 -10.59 -15.74 -15.49
N LYS A 175 -10.68 -14.51 -14.98
CA LYS A 175 -11.95 -13.88 -14.61
C LYS A 175 -12.57 -13.07 -15.76
#